data_63212727ac1010747298274838175233
#
_entry.id   63212727ac1010747298274838175233
#
_cell.length_a   1.000
_cell.length_b   1.000
_cell.length_c   1.000
_cell.angle_alpha   90.00
_cell.angle_beta   90.00
_cell.angle_gamma   90.00
#
_symmetry.space_group_name_H-M   'P 1'
#
loop_
_entity.id
_entity.type
_entity.pdbx_description
1 polymer ?
#
loop_
_entity_poly.entity_id
_entity_poly.type
_entity_poly.pdbx_seq_one_letter_code
_entity_poly.pdbx_strand_id
1 'polypeptide(L)'
;FADQGLNKIPDGVTDRQALLVGDVLATGYWAARISEITPEDTVLILGAGPTGICTLLCVMLHSPKRIIVCEKDESRLQFLRQHYPQVLTVQPEDCAAFVRANSDHGGADVVLEVAGADSTFRLAWECARPNAIVTVVALYDKAQTLPLPEMYGKNLTFKTGGVDGCDCEETLRLIAEGRIDTEPL
;
A
#
# COMPACT_ATOMS: atom_id res chain seq x y z
N PHE A 1 26.75 -11.95 8.34
CA PHE A 1 25.29 -12.25 8.40
C PHE A 1 24.79 -13.02 7.16
N ALA A 2 25.71 -13.66 6.37
CA ALA A 2 25.32 -14.40 5.17
C ALA A 2 24.42 -15.62 5.47
N ASP A 3 24.46 -16.13 6.67
CA ASP A 3 23.62 -17.22 7.17
C ASP A 3 22.18 -16.81 7.52
N GLN A 4 21.90 -15.50 7.58
CA GLN A 4 20.59 -14.95 7.91
C GLN A 4 19.96 -14.12 6.77
N GLY A 5 20.81 -13.56 5.89
CA GLY A 5 20.38 -12.65 4.82
C GLY A 5 20.30 -13.29 3.43
N LEU A 6 20.63 -14.58 3.29
CA LEU A 6 20.54 -15.27 2.00
C LEU A 6 19.26 -16.09 1.91
N ASN A 7 18.47 -15.80 0.88
CA ASN A 7 17.28 -16.57 0.54
C ASN A 7 17.48 -17.19 -0.84
N LYS A 8 17.28 -18.50 -0.94
CA LYS A 8 17.34 -19.19 -2.24
C LYS A 8 16.10 -18.84 -3.06
N ILE A 9 16.31 -18.40 -4.30
CA ILE A 9 15.21 -18.22 -5.25
C ILE A 9 14.65 -19.61 -5.59
N PRO A 10 13.34 -19.85 -5.40
CA PRO A 10 12.71 -21.12 -5.72
C PRO A 10 12.75 -21.43 -7.22
N ASP A 11 12.71 -22.72 -7.56
CA ASP A 11 12.59 -23.16 -8.94
C ASP A 11 11.29 -22.58 -9.56
N GLY A 12 11.38 -22.04 -10.76
CA GLY A 12 10.29 -21.41 -11.47
C GLY A 12 10.11 -19.91 -11.20
N VAL A 13 10.84 -19.32 -10.27
CA VAL A 13 10.91 -17.86 -10.06
C VAL A 13 12.16 -17.34 -10.76
N THR A 14 11.98 -16.33 -11.62
CA THR A 14 13.10 -15.69 -12.33
C THR A 14 13.81 -14.68 -11.43
N ASP A 15 15.08 -14.39 -11.75
CA ASP A 15 15.85 -13.33 -11.06
C ASP A 15 15.12 -11.97 -11.12
N ARG A 16 14.45 -11.69 -12.24
CA ARG A 16 13.65 -10.46 -12.42
C ARG A 16 12.48 -10.39 -11.43
N GLN A 17 11.74 -11.47 -11.27
CA GLN A 17 10.63 -11.54 -10.32
C GLN A 17 11.13 -11.40 -8.88
N ALA A 18 12.28 -12.04 -8.57
CA ALA A 18 12.88 -12.01 -7.24
C ALA A 18 13.54 -10.67 -6.88
N LEU A 19 13.90 -9.84 -7.89
CA LEU A 19 14.62 -8.58 -7.67
C LEU A 19 13.90 -7.64 -6.68
N LEU A 20 12.56 -7.62 -6.72
CA LEU A 20 11.75 -6.72 -5.89
C LEU A 20 11.62 -7.19 -4.44
N VAL A 21 11.95 -8.46 -4.17
CA VAL A 21 11.67 -9.12 -2.87
C VAL A 21 12.50 -8.53 -1.73
N GLY A 22 13.74 -8.10 -1.99
CA GLY A 22 14.66 -7.64 -0.95
C GLY A 22 14.31 -6.26 -0.35
N ASP A 23 13.45 -5.48 -0.99
CA ASP A 23 13.11 -4.13 -0.54
C ASP A 23 11.62 -3.81 -0.77
N VAL A 24 11.24 -3.39 -1.98
CA VAL A 24 9.92 -2.80 -2.23
C VAL A 24 8.76 -3.78 -2.02
N LEU A 25 8.96 -5.07 -2.33
CA LEU A 25 7.93 -6.08 -2.09
C LEU A 25 7.86 -6.45 -0.60
N ALA A 26 9.01 -6.61 0.09
CA ALA A 26 9.04 -6.83 1.54
C ALA A 26 8.38 -5.66 2.29
N THR A 27 8.65 -4.42 1.84
CA THR A 27 8.02 -3.21 2.38
C THR A 27 6.50 -3.25 2.21
N GLY A 28 6.01 -3.57 1.02
CA GLY A 28 4.58 -3.70 0.74
C GLY A 28 3.92 -4.82 1.55
N TYR A 29 4.60 -5.96 1.68
CA TYR A 29 4.10 -7.10 2.47
C TYR A 29 3.98 -6.77 3.96
N TRP A 30 5.03 -6.17 4.54
CA TRP A 30 5.00 -5.67 5.90
C TRP A 30 3.89 -4.64 6.10
N ALA A 31 3.77 -3.66 5.21
CA ALA A 31 2.77 -2.60 5.30
C ALA A 31 1.34 -3.16 5.30
N ALA A 32 1.04 -4.09 4.38
CA ALA A 32 -0.27 -4.75 4.32
C ALA A 32 -0.56 -5.54 5.61
N ARG A 33 0.44 -6.30 6.11
CA ARG A 33 0.30 -7.11 7.32
C ARG A 33 0.01 -6.27 8.57
N ILE A 34 0.76 -5.19 8.80
CA ILE A 34 0.54 -4.35 9.99
C ILE A 34 -0.74 -3.51 9.91
N SER A 35 -1.30 -3.36 8.71
CA SER A 35 -2.54 -2.59 8.48
C SER A 35 -3.81 -3.34 8.88
N GLU A 36 -3.70 -4.61 9.29
CA GLU A 36 -4.82 -5.42 9.81
C GLU A 36 -6.02 -5.49 8.85
N ILE A 37 -5.73 -5.52 7.55
CA ILE A 37 -6.75 -5.49 6.48
C ILE A 37 -7.67 -6.71 6.57
N THR A 38 -8.97 -6.45 6.49
CA THR A 38 -10.02 -7.46 6.46
C THR A 38 -10.78 -7.46 5.12
N PRO A 39 -11.52 -8.55 4.80
CA PRO A 39 -12.33 -8.61 3.58
C PRO A 39 -13.46 -7.56 3.50
N GLU A 40 -13.83 -6.94 4.60
CA GLU A 40 -14.90 -5.91 4.64
C GLU A 40 -14.38 -4.50 4.34
N ASP A 41 -13.04 -4.31 4.34
CA ASP A 41 -12.44 -3.00 4.29
C ASP A 41 -12.45 -2.38 2.88
N THR A 42 -12.58 -1.06 2.85
CA THR A 42 -12.14 -0.19 1.76
C THR A 42 -10.73 0.29 2.06
N VAL A 43 -9.77 -0.11 1.24
CA VAL A 43 -8.35 0.25 1.38
C VAL A 43 -8.00 1.34 0.38
N LEU A 44 -7.39 2.42 0.87
CA LEU A 44 -6.81 3.48 0.05
C LEU A 44 -5.29 3.37 0.05
N ILE A 45 -4.68 3.36 -1.13
CA ILE A 45 -3.23 3.45 -1.32
C ILE A 45 -2.91 4.80 -1.96
N LEU A 46 -2.06 5.59 -1.33
CA LEU A 46 -1.60 6.87 -1.84
C LEU A 46 -0.22 6.72 -2.46
N GLY A 47 -0.18 6.77 -3.78
CA GLY A 47 1.01 6.58 -4.61
C GLY A 47 1.02 5.23 -5.34
N ALA A 48 1.38 5.26 -6.63
CA ALA A 48 1.56 4.10 -7.50
C ALA A 48 2.99 4.03 -8.09
N GLY A 49 3.98 4.44 -7.31
CA GLY A 49 5.38 4.16 -7.61
C GLY A 49 5.71 2.67 -7.38
N PRO A 50 6.97 2.25 -7.54
CA PRO A 50 7.36 0.85 -7.35
C PRO A 50 6.89 0.26 -6.01
N THR A 51 7.12 0.98 -4.91
CA THR A 51 6.64 0.57 -3.57
C THR A 51 5.11 0.51 -3.51
N GLY A 52 4.41 1.48 -4.14
CA GLY A 52 2.95 1.51 -4.17
C GLY A 52 2.33 0.33 -4.90
N ILE A 53 2.90 -0.07 -6.05
CA ILE A 53 2.43 -1.25 -6.79
C ILE A 53 2.74 -2.54 -6.00
N CYS A 54 3.92 -2.68 -5.41
CA CYS A 54 4.24 -3.82 -4.55
C CYS A 54 3.30 -3.88 -3.33
N THR A 55 2.97 -2.73 -2.74
CA THR A 55 1.98 -2.64 -1.66
C THR A 55 0.60 -3.09 -2.14
N LEU A 56 0.16 -2.66 -3.33
CA LEU A 56 -1.10 -3.11 -3.94
C LEU A 56 -1.16 -4.64 -4.07
N LEU A 57 -0.11 -5.27 -4.59
CA LEU A 57 -0.04 -6.74 -4.72
C LEU A 57 -0.20 -7.44 -3.37
N CYS A 58 0.42 -6.90 -2.33
CA CYS A 58 0.33 -7.46 -0.98
C CYS A 58 -1.04 -7.20 -0.33
N VAL A 59 -1.65 -6.04 -0.56
CA VAL A 59 -3.03 -5.72 -0.13
C VAL A 59 -4.04 -6.69 -0.75
N MET A 60 -3.86 -7.05 -2.02
CA MET A 60 -4.74 -8.00 -2.72
C MET A 60 -4.75 -9.39 -2.08
N LEU A 61 -3.68 -9.80 -1.40
CA LEU A 61 -3.64 -11.08 -0.65
C LEU A 61 -4.68 -11.16 0.47
N HIS A 62 -5.10 -10.02 1.00
CA HIS A 62 -6.11 -9.91 2.06
C HIS A 62 -7.55 -9.85 1.53
N SER A 63 -7.72 -9.77 0.19
CA SER A 63 -9.02 -9.73 -0.48
C SER A 63 -9.99 -8.68 0.10
N PRO A 64 -9.57 -7.42 0.28
CA PRO A 64 -10.47 -6.40 0.81
C PRO A 64 -11.64 -6.14 -0.14
N LYS A 65 -12.74 -5.61 0.38
CA LYS A 65 -13.96 -5.31 -0.38
C LYS A 65 -13.71 -4.36 -1.54
N ARG A 66 -12.86 -3.34 -1.32
CA ARG A 66 -12.46 -2.36 -2.35
C ARG A 66 -11.01 -1.95 -2.16
N ILE A 67 -10.34 -1.72 -3.26
CA ILE A 67 -9.02 -1.08 -3.29
C ILE A 67 -9.12 0.17 -4.15
N ILE A 68 -8.70 1.30 -3.62
CA ILE A 68 -8.61 2.59 -4.31
C ILE A 68 -7.14 2.97 -4.33
N VAL A 69 -6.62 3.35 -5.49
CA VAL A 69 -5.25 3.87 -5.64
C VAL A 69 -5.33 5.31 -6.13
N CYS A 70 -4.74 6.21 -5.36
CA CYS A 70 -4.59 7.61 -5.71
C CYS A 70 -3.18 7.88 -6.22
N GLU A 71 -3.07 8.40 -7.44
CA GLU A 71 -1.79 8.73 -8.09
C GLU A 71 -1.95 9.96 -8.98
N LYS A 72 -0.92 10.80 -9.03
CA LYS A 72 -0.91 12.02 -9.87
C LYS A 72 -0.46 11.78 -11.30
N ASP A 73 0.34 10.75 -11.54
CA ASP A 73 0.87 10.40 -12.86
C ASP A 73 -0.15 9.56 -13.64
N GLU A 74 -0.67 10.13 -14.72
CA GLU A 74 -1.69 9.47 -15.54
C GLU A 74 -1.16 8.19 -16.22
N SER A 75 0.13 8.12 -16.53
CA SER A 75 0.71 6.91 -17.12
C SER A 75 0.67 5.72 -16.14
N ARG A 76 0.90 5.97 -14.85
CA ARG A 76 0.77 4.97 -13.78
C ARG A 76 -0.68 4.59 -13.53
N LEU A 77 -1.62 5.54 -13.61
CA LEU A 77 -3.04 5.23 -13.53
C LEU A 77 -3.50 4.36 -14.70
N GLN A 78 -3.01 4.63 -15.91
CA GLN A 78 -3.29 3.79 -17.09
C GLN A 78 -2.74 2.37 -16.92
N PHE A 79 -1.50 2.24 -16.41
CA PHE A 79 -0.92 0.95 -16.07
C PHE A 79 -1.80 0.16 -15.09
N LEU A 80 -2.27 0.81 -14.02
CA LEU A 80 -3.16 0.19 -13.03
C LEU A 80 -4.47 -0.29 -13.67
N ARG A 81 -5.12 0.54 -14.48
CA ARG A 81 -6.37 0.20 -15.17
C ARG A 81 -6.20 -0.98 -16.13
N GLN A 82 -5.04 -1.07 -16.78
CA GLN A 82 -4.73 -2.14 -17.72
C GLN A 82 -4.44 -3.47 -17.03
N HIS A 83 -3.63 -3.45 -15.97
CA HIS A 83 -3.15 -4.67 -15.32
C HIS A 83 -3.98 -5.10 -14.10
N TYR A 84 -4.69 -4.15 -13.46
CA TYR A 84 -5.49 -4.38 -12.25
C TYR A 84 -6.88 -3.74 -12.38
N PRO A 85 -7.73 -4.20 -13.33
CA PRO A 85 -9.01 -3.55 -13.64
C PRO A 85 -10.03 -3.59 -12.48
N GLN A 86 -9.80 -4.42 -11.47
CA GLN A 86 -10.60 -4.49 -10.25
C GLN A 86 -10.27 -3.37 -9.25
N VAL A 87 -9.17 -2.62 -9.46
CA VAL A 87 -8.73 -1.52 -8.61
C VAL A 87 -9.33 -0.21 -9.09
N LEU A 88 -9.93 0.55 -8.20
CA LEU A 88 -10.41 1.89 -8.49
C LEU A 88 -9.24 2.88 -8.47
N THR A 89 -9.17 3.76 -9.45
CA THR A 89 -8.10 4.74 -9.59
C THR A 89 -8.63 6.15 -9.55
N VAL A 90 -7.90 7.06 -8.92
CA VAL A 90 -8.30 8.46 -8.76
C VAL A 90 -7.09 9.40 -8.73
N GLN A 91 -7.26 10.63 -9.19
CA GLN A 91 -6.28 11.71 -9.06
C GLN A 91 -6.39 12.39 -7.69
N PRO A 92 -5.30 13.01 -7.18
CA PRO A 92 -5.28 13.59 -5.83
C PRO A 92 -6.37 14.62 -5.55
N GLU A 93 -6.70 15.48 -6.53
CA GLU A 93 -7.70 16.54 -6.40
C GLU A 93 -9.11 16.02 -6.14
N ASP A 94 -9.44 14.84 -6.64
CA ASP A 94 -10.75 14.21 -6.49
C ASP A 94 -10.77 13.15 -5.37
N CYS A 95 -9.60 12.79 -4.83
CA CYS A 95 -9.42 11.62 -3.98
C CYS A 95 -10.38 11.58 -2.78
N ALA A 96 -10.48 12.67 -2.02
CA ALA A 96 -11.31 12.69 -0.82
C ALA A 96 -12.82 12.54 -1.13
N ALA A 97 -13.30 13.16 -2.20
CA ALA A 97 -14.68 13.01 -2.64
C ALA A 97 -14.94 11.60 -3.19
N PHE A 98 -14.00 11.09 -3.98
CA PHE A 98 -14.09 9.75 -4.57
C PHE A 98 -14.09 8.64 -3.51
N VAL A 99 -13.20 8.72 -2.52
CA VAL A 99 -13.15 7.75 -1.41
C VAL A 99 -14.46 7.75 -0.63
N ARG A 100 -15.00 8.92 -0.29
CA ARG A 100 -16.29 9.03 0.39
C ARG A 100 -17.44 8.39 -0.39
N ALA A 101 -17.47 8.57 -1.71
CA ALA A 101 -18.51 8.01 -2.57
C ALA A 101 -18.36 6.50 -2.80
N ASN A 102 -17.16 5.96 -2.65
CA ASN A 102 -16.83 4.55 -2.91
C ASN A 102 -16.46 3.77 -1.64
N SER A 103 -16.88 4.23 -0.48
CA SER A 103 -16.69 3.54 0.80
C SER A 103 -18.02 3.43 1.55
N ASP A 104 -18.13 2.43 2.42
CA ASP A 104 -19.38 2.18 3.14
C ASP A 104 -19.54 3.10 4.36
N HIS A 105 -18.43 3.67 4.86
CA HIS A 105 -18.39 4.44 6.11
C HIS A 105 -17.94 5.90 5.92
N GLY A 106 -18.06 6.43 4.68
CA GLY A 106 -17.73 7.82 4.38
C GLY A 106 -16.23 8.14 4.40
N GLY A 107 -15.37 7.13 4.30
CA GLY A 107 -13.92 7.19 4.22
C GLY A 107 -13.31 5.79 4.19
N ALA A 108 -12.02 5.68 3.92
CA ALA A 108 -11.31 4.42 3.89
C ALA A 108 -11.13 3.83 5.30
N ASP A 109 -11.28 2.53 5.42
CA ASP A 109 -11.04 1.76 6.65
C ASP A 109 -9.55 1.66 6.95
N VAL A 110 -8.76 1.50 5.89
CA VAL A 110 -7.30 1.44 5.93
C VAL A 110 -6.74 2.38 4.88
N VAL A 111 -5.74 3.17 5.26
CA VAL A 111 -4.99 4.03 4.34
C VAL A 111 -3.51 3.69 4.43
N LEU A 112 -2.89 3.40 3.27
CA LEU A 112 -1.45 3.16 3.14
C LEU A 112 -0.83 4.35 2.40
N GLU A 113 -0.01 5.14 3.09
CA GLU A 113 0.70 6.27 2.52
C GLU A 113 2.08 5.81 2.06
N VAL A 114 2.29 5.75 0.73
CA VAL A 114 3.51 5.23 0.11
C VAL A 114 4.17 6.21 -0.86
N ALA A 115 3.71 7.47 -0.89
CA ALA A 115 4.22 8.50 -1.80
C ALA A 115 5.26 9.42 -1.17
N GLY A 116 5.16 9.67 0.14
CA GLY A 116 6.14 10.49 0.88
C GLY A 116 6.08 11.99 0.60
N ALA A 117 4.92 12.53 0.24
CA ALA A 117 4.74 13.96 0.05
C ALA A 117 3.90 14.59 1.17
N ASP A 118 4.17 15.86 1.52
CA ASP A 118 3.40 16.57 2.55
C ASP A 118 1.89 16.55 2.26
N SER A 119 1.52 16.67 0.97
CA SER A 119 0.12 16.64 0.52
C SER A 119 -0.51 15.25 0.69
N THR A 120 0.24 14.17 0.50
CA THR A 120 -0.29 12.81 0.64
C THR A 120 -0.40 12.40 2.11
N PHE A 121 0.47 12.89 2.99
CA PHE A 121 0.30 12.71 4.44
C PHE A 121 -1.01 13.33 4.93
N ARG A 122 -1.30 14.57 4.50
CA ARG A 122 -2.57 15.23 4.81
C ARG A 122 -3.76 14.45 4.24
N LEU A 123 -3.69 14.09 2.97
CA LEU A 123 -4.75 13.34 2.30
C LEU A 123 -5.03 11.99 2.98
N ALA A 124 -3.99 11.34 3.54
CA ALA A 124 -4.13 10.06 4.22
C ALA A 124 -5.12 10.13 5.39
N TRP A 125 -4.95 11.09 6.29
CA TRP A 125 -5.87 11.20 7.43
C TRP A 125 -7.20 11.87 7.06
N GLU A 126 -7.25 12.72 6.03
CA GLU A 126 -8.50 13.30 5.52
C GLU A 126 -9.42 12.24 4.92
N CYS A 127 -8.87 11.30 4.15
CA CYS A 127 -9.62 10.21 3.52
C CYS A 127 -9.98 9.06 4.46
N ALA A 128 -9.31 8.96 5.60
CA ALA A 128 -9.59 7.94 6.60
C ALA A 128 -10.94 8.18 7.29
N ARG A 129 -11.77 7.13 7.45
CA ARG A 129 -12.98 7.20 8.27
C ARG A 129 -12.64 7.31 9.76
N PRO A 130 -13.60 7.63 10.64
CA PRO A 130 -13.39 7.43 12.09
C PRO A 130 -13.00 5.98 12.42
N ASN A 131 -12.07 5.83 13.36
CA ASN A 131 -11.46 4.55 13.80
C ASN A 131 -10.67 3.81 12.70
N ALA A 132 -10.22 4.49 11.65
CA ALA A 132 -9.39 3.89 10.61
C ALA A 132 -7.94 3.69 11.05
N ILE A 133 -7.25 2.81 10.33
CA ILE A 133 -5.80 2.63 10.42
C ILE A 133 -5.13 3.42 9.28
N VAL A 134 -4.16 4.25 9.61
CA VAL A 134 -3.30 4.96 8.65
C VAL A 134 -1.88 4.43 8.80
N THR A 135 -1.41 3.71 7.80
CA THR A 135 -0.05 3.16 7.76
C THR A 135 0.82 4.07 6.89
N VAL A 136 1.80 4.71 7.51
CA VAL A 136 2.77 5.57 6.84
C VAL A 136 3.99 4.73 6.50
N VAL A 137 4.16 4.43 5.23
CA VAL A 137 5.21 3.55 4.68
C VAL A 137 6.34 4.38 4.10
N ALA A 138 6.01 5.49 3.46
CA ALA A 138 7.00 6.32 2.80
C ALA A 138 7.93 7.03 3.80
N LEU A 139 9.15 7.30 3.34
CA LEU A 139 10.12 8.13 4.06
C LEU A 139 9.86 9.61 3.75
N TYR A 140 9.95 10.44 4.80
CA TYR A 140 9.83 11.88 4.70
C TYR A 140 11.16 12.55 5.04
N ASP A 141 11.54 13.57 4.28
CA ASP A 141 12.71 14.39 4.53
C ASP A 141 12.45 15.52 5.56
N LYS A 142 11.18 15.74 5.90
CA LYS A 142 10.73 16.78 6.84
C LYS A 142 9.73 16.22 7.85
N ALA A 143 9.68 16.90 9.00
CA ALA A 143 8.66 16.59 10.00
C ALA A 143 7.24 16.81 9.46
N GLN A 144 6.37 15.88 9.70
CA GLN A 144 4.95 15.96 9.37
C GLN A 144 4.14 16.37 10.60
N THR A 145 3.10 17.16 10.38
CA THR A 145 2.26 17.68 11.45
C THR A 145 0.94 16.93 11.51
N LEU A 146 0.56 16.45 12.70
CA LEU A 146 -0.78 15.96 12.99
C LEU A 146 -1.62 17.13 13.51
N PRO A 147 -2.58 17.65 12.76
CA PRO A 147 -3.44 18.76 13.18
C PRO A 147 -4.53 18.23 14.12
N LEU A 148 -4.18 17.95 15.37
CA LEU A 148 -5.05 17.30 16.34
C LEU A 148 -6.44 17.97 16.49
N PRO A 149 -6.60 19.30 16.44
CA PRO A 149 -7.93 19.92 16.48
C PRO A 149 -8.84 19.50 15.31
N GLU A 150 -8.27 19.32 14.11
CA GLU A 150 -9.02 18.88 12.91
C GLU A 150 -9.31 17.38 12.91
N MET A 151 -8.48 16.61 13.61
CA MET A 151 -8.57 15.15 13.72
C MET A 151 -9.38 14.70 14.93
N TYR A 152 -9.73 15.63 15.81
CA TYR A 152 -10.51 15.32 17.01
C TYR A 152 -11.84 14.63 16.62
N GLY A 153 -12.09 13.48 17.17
CA GLY A 153 -13.27 12.67 16.84
C GLY A 153 -13.04 11.65 15.71
N LYS A 154 -11.93 11.69 14.97
CA LYS A 154 -11.60 10.61 14.01
C LYS A 154 -11.05 9.36 14.69
N ASN A 155 -10.43 9.50 15.87
CA ASN A 155 -9.91 8.36 16.64
C ASN A 155 -9.03 7.41 15.80
N LEU A 156 -8.04 7.98 15.07
CA LEU A 156 -7.22 7.24 14.11
C LEU A 156 -6.09 6.49 14.80
N THR A 157 -5.73 5.32 14.25
CA THR A 157 -4.50 4.61 14.59
C THR A 157 -3.46 4.87 13.52
N PHE A 158 -2.31 5.46 13.88
CA PHE A 158 -1.17 5.61 12.99
C PHE A 158 -0.16 4.50 13.23
N LYS A 159 0.30 3.87 12.13
CA LYS A 159 1.37 2.87 12.14
C LYS A 159 2.48 3.31 11.21
N THR A 160 3.73 3.10 11.62
CA THR A 160 4.90 3.39 10.81
C THR A 160 6.05 2.51 11.26
N GLY A 161 7.04 2.34 10.42
CA GLY A 161 8.25 1.58 10.73
C GLY A 161 9.15 1.42 9.52
N GLY A 162 10.31 0.81 9.74
CA GLY A 162 11.22 0.40 8.70
C GLY A 162 11.20 -1.12 8.53
N VAL A 163 11.59 -1.59 7.36
CA VAL A 163 11.66 -3.00 7.00
C VAL A 163 13.07 -3.34 6.53
N ASP A 164 13.63 -4.41 7.05
CA ASP A 164 15.00 -4.87 6.77
C ASP A 164 15.01 -6.10 5.86
N GLY A 165 14.16 -6.13 4.81
CA GLY A 165 14.07 -7.30 3.94
C GLY A 165 13.56 -8.56 4.66
N CYS A 166 12.72 -8.38 5.69
CA CYS A 166 12.06 -9.48 6.37
C CYS A 166 11.01 -10.14 5.46
N ASP A 167 10.66 -11.38 5.79
CA ASP A 167 9.65 -12.16 5.05
C ASP A 167 10.02 -12.45 3.56
N CYS A 168 11.33 -12.36 3.18
CA CYS A 168 11.76 -12.63 1.81
C CYS A 168 11.44 -14.06 1.38
N GLU A 169 11.63 -15.05 2.25
CA GLU A 169 11.30 -16.44 1.96
C GLU A 169 9.81 -16.62 1.67
N GLU A 170 8.95 -15.99 2.47
CA GLU A 170 7.50 -16.02 2.30
C GLU A 170 7.07 -15.32 1.00
N THR A 171 7.61 -14.15 0.70
CA THR A 171 7.26 -13.42 -0.53
C THR A 171 7.75 -14.15 -1.78
N LEU A 172 8.93 -14.78 -1.76
CA LEU A 172 9.39 -15.67 -2.82
C LEU A 172 8.47 -16.87 -3.02
N ARG A 173 8.00 -17.47 -1.93
CA ARG A 173 7.02 -18.58 -1.98
C ARG A 173 5.70 -18.12 -2.61
N LEU A 174 5.20 -16.95 -2.24
CA LEU A 174 3.97 -16.38 -2.81
C LEU A 174 4.10 -16.09 -4.32
N ILE A 175 5.28 -15.68 -4.80
CA ILE A 175 5.57 -15.54 -6.22
C ILE A 175 5.56 -16.93 -6.90
N ALA A 176 6.25 -17.92 -6.33
CA ALA A 176 6.33 -19.27 -6.87
C ALA A 176 4.94 -19.94 -6.96
N GLU A 177 4.03 -19.64 -6.03
CA GLU A 177 2.64 -20.11 -6.02
C GLU A 177 1.72 -19.32 -6.96
N GLY A 178 2.23 -18.27 -7.64
CA GLY A 178 1.43 -17.40 -8.50
C GLY A 178 0.41 -16.52 -7.75
N ARG A 179 0.59 -16.35 -6.45
CA ARG A 179 -0.26 -15.50 -5.60
C ARG A 179 0.15 -14.03 -5.65
N ILE A 180 1.40 -13.77 -5.96
CA ILE A 180 1.94 -12.45 -6.28
C ILE A 180 2.54 -12.53 -7.68
N ASP A 181 2.05 -11.72 -8.60
CA ASP A 181 2.59 -11.60 -9.96
C ASP A 181 3.39 -10.31 -10.09
N THR A 182 4.72 -10.45 -10.20
CA THR A 182 5.64 -9.32 -10.39
C THR A 182 6.11 -9.18 -11.84
N GLU A 183 5.64 -10.02 -12.77
CA GLU A 183 6.04 -9.95 -14.20
C GLU A 183 5.70 -8.61 -14.88
N PRO A 184 4.57 -7.93 -14.58
CA PRO A 184 4.26 -6.64 -15.18
C PRO A 184 5.15 -5.48 -14.74
N LEU A 185 5.96 -5.66 -13.67
CA LEU A 185 6.74 -4.59 -13.01
C LEU A 185 8.12 -4.34 -13.59
#